data_fbd2d20be6797e33640486189bd53963
#
_entry.id   fbd2d20be6797e33640486189bd53963
#
_cell.length_a   1.000
_cell.length_b   1.000
_cell.length_c   1.000
_cell.angle_alpha   90.00
_cell.angle_beta   90.00
_cell.angle_gamma   90.00
#
_symmetry.space_group_name_H-M   'P 1'
#
loop_
_entity.id
_entity.type
_entity.pdbx_description
1 polymer ?
#
loop_
_entity_poly.entity_id
_entity_poly.type
_entity_poly.pdbx_seq_one_letter_code
_entity_poly.pdbx_strand_id
1 'polypeptide(L)'
;MLKMKKISDTYDMKVFTDTGDYFGDIEESILTQTKVFGWKIKATKNSFLTKVLGSAKGVIVPHQLVKSIGDVIIISKAAIVIKIASIIL
;
A
#
# COMPACT_ATOMS: atom_id res chain seq x y z
N MET A 1 -7.31 -17.28 14.73
CA MET A 1 -6.53 -18.22 13.90
C MET A 1 -5.51 -17.46 13.08
N LEU A 2 -4.30 -17.98 13.01
CA LEU A 2 -3.25 -17.38 12.20
C LEU A 2 -3.46 -17.70 10.73
N LYS A 3 -3.54 -16.67 9.91
CA LYS A 3 -3.58 -16.83 8.46
C LYS A 3 -2.23 -16.47 7.87
N MET A 4 -1.76 -17.28 6.96
CA MET A 4 -0.52 -17.00 6.24
C MET A 4 -0.82 -16.75 4.77
N LYS A 5 -0.09 -15.82 4.19
CA LYS A 5 -0.28 -15.45 2.80
C LYS A 5 1.09 -15.26 2.16
N LYS A 6 1.26 -15.77 0.96
CA LYS A 6 2.50 -15.57 0.21
C LYS A 6 2.56 -14.13 -0.29
N ILE A 7 3.78 -13.59 -0.40
CA ILE A 7 3.94 -12.25 -0.98
C ILE A 7 3.35 -12.19 -2.38
N SER A 8 3.53 -13.26 -3.17
CA SER A 8 2.98 -13.29 -4.53
C SER A 8 1.46 -13.22 -4.57
N ASP A 9 0.78 -13.59 -3.49
CA ASP A 9 -0.67 -13.50 -3.41
C ASP A 9 -1.15 -12.06 -3.21
N THR A 10 -0.24 -11.16 -2.88
CA THR A 10 -0.60 -9.76 -2.63
C THR A 10 -0.48 -8.86 -3.85
N TYR A 11 0.13 -9.34 -4.93
CA TYR A 11 0.30 -8.53 -6.14
C TYR A 11 -1.07 -8.20 -6.73
N ASP A 12 -1.23 -6.94 -7.11
CA ASP A 12 -2.49 -6.39 -7.61
C ASP A 12 -3.63 -6.39 -6.60
N MET A 13 -3.35 -6.70 -5.34
CA MET A 13 -4.35 -6.63 -4.29
C MET A 13 -4.73 -5.17 -4.06
N LYS A 14 -6.01 -4.91 -3.84
CA LYS A 14 -6.47 -3.55 -3.59
C LYS A 14 -6.11 -3.11 -2.19
N VAL A 15 -5.73 -1.83 -2.08
CA VAL A 15 -5.34 -1.22 -0.80
C VAL A 15 -6.37 -0.16 -0.45
N PHE A 16 -6.91 -0.26 0.76
CA PHE A 16 -7.85 0.73 1.28
C PHE A 16 -7.27 1.34 2.55
N THR A 17 -7.65 2.57 2.82
CA THR A 17 -7.31 3.19 4.10
C THR A 17 -8.25 2.68 5.16
N ASP A 18 -7.90 2.90 6.43
CA ASP A 18 -8.75 2.50 7.55
C ASP A 18 -10.03 3.33 7.65
N THR A 19 -10.17 4.37 6.83
CA THR A 19 -11.41 5.14 6.73
C THR A 19 -12.24 4.71 5.51
N GLY A 20 -11.79 3.68 4.77
CA GLY A 20 -12.56 3.11 3.67
C GLY A 20 -12.28 3.66 2.28
N ASP A 21 -11.30 4.53 2.15
CA ASP A 21 -10.96 5.10 0.84
C ASP A 21 -10.07 4.15 0.05
N TYR A 22 -10.36 4.00 -1.24
CA TYR A 22 -9.53 3.18 -2.12
C TYR A 22 -8.22 3.91 -2.43
N PHE A 23 -7.12 3.34 -1.96
CA PHE A 23 -5.81 3.98 -2.04
C PHE A 23 -5.05 3.68 -3.33
N GLY A 24 -5.06 2.44 -3.76
CA GLY A 24 -4.36 1.97 -4.95
C GLY A 24 -4.21 0.47 -4.92
N ASP A 25 -3.35 -0.07 -5.78
CA ASP A 25 -3.11 -1.51 -5.86
C ASP A 25 -1.65 -1.82 -5.56
N ILE A 26 -1.41 -2.96 -4.92
CA ILE A 26 -0.04 -3.41 -4.64
C ILE A 26 0.66 -3.73 -5.96
N GLU A 27 1.84 -3.14 -6.14
CA GLU A 27 2.70 -3.45 -7.28
C GLU A 27 3.76 -4.48 -6.89
N GLU A 28 4.41 -4.26 -5.74
CA GLU A 28 5.41 -5.20 -5.24
C GLU A 28 5.70 -4.94 -3.77
N SER A 29 6.36 -5.89 -3.13
CA SER A 29 6.87 -5.73 -1.77
C SER A 29 8.32 -5.31 -1.85
N ILE A 30 8.74 -4.50 -0.88
CA ILE A 30 10.13 -4.04 -0.78
C ILE A 30 10.75 -4.75 0.42
N LEU A 31 11.83 -5.47 0.18
CA LEU A 31 12.47 -6.27 1.21
C LEU A 31 13.82 -5.69 1.62
N THR A 32 14.14 -5.83 2.90
CA THR A 32 15.51 -5.68 3.38
C THR A 32 16.06 -7.07 3.58
N GLN A 33 17.29 -7.19 4.09
CA GLN A 33 17.90 -8.50 4.32
C GLN A 33 17.14 -9.35 5.33
N THR A 34 16.37 -8.74 6.21
CA THR A 34 15.74 -9.45 7.33
C THR A 34 14.24 -9.36 7.41
N LYS A 35 13.61 -8.47 6.63
CA LYS A 35 12.16 -8.27 6.77
C LYS A 35 11.56 -7.54 5.57
N VAL A 36 10.23 -7.48 5.56
CA VAL A 36 9.50 -6.64 4.62
C VAL A 36 9.64 -5.21 5.09
N PHE A 37 10.25 -4.36 4.25
CA PHE A 37 10.40 -2.95 4.54
C PHE A 37 9.10 -2.20 4.29
N GLY A 38 8.48 -2.46 3.16
CA GLY A 38 7.26 -1.76 2.79
C GLY A 38 6.64 -2.32 1.53
N TRP A 39 5.66 -1.59 1.03
CA TRP A 39 4.88 -2.02 -0.11
C TRP A 39 4.82 -0.90 -1.13
N LYS A 40 5.15 -1.21 -2.37
CA LYS A 40 5.02 -0.26 -3.46
C LYS A 40 3.59 -0.36 -3.97
N ILE A 41 2.88 0.76 -3.90
CA ILE A 41 1.48 0.84 -4.28
C ILE A 41 1.37 1.73 -5.50
N LYS A 42 0.79 1.21 -6.58
CA LYS A 42 0.63 1.95 -7.82
C LYS A 42 -0.70 2.69 -7.83
N ALA A 43 -0.69 3.86 -8.47
CA ALA A 43 -1.92 4.62 -8.69
C ALA A 43 -2.73 3.94 -9.78
N THR A 44 -4.02 3.74 -9.52
CA THR A 44 -4.93 3.13 -10.47
C THR A 44 -6.15 4.02 -10.65
N LYS A 45 -6.95 3.74 -11.67
CA LYS A 45 -8.15 4.52 -11.94
C LYS A 45 -9.03 4.60 -10.71
N ASN A 46 -9.47 5.79 -10.38
CA ASN A 46 -10.33 6.09 -9.22
C ASN A 46 -9.67 5.87 -7.87
N SER A 47 -8.34 5.67 -7.82
CA SER A 47 -7.66 5.55 -6.54
C SER A 47 -7.31 6.92 -5.97
N PHE A 48 -7.09 6.96 -4.65
CA PHE A 48 -6.63 8.16 -3.96
C PHE A 48 -5.31 8.66 -4.55
N LEU A 49 -4.40 7.73 -4.84
CA LEU A 49 -3.10 8.09 -5.40
C LEU A 49 -3.22 8.79 -6.74
N THR A 50 -4.12 8.35 -7.60
CA THR A 50 -4.33 8.99 -8.89
C THR A 50 -4.80 10.42 -8.72
N LYS A 51 -5.67 10.67 -7.74
CA LYS A 51 -6.18 12.01 -7.48
C LYS A 51 -5.10 12.96 -6.97
N VAL A 52 -4.12 12.43 -6.24
CA VAL A 52 -3.08 13.23 -5.61
C VAL A 52 -1.83 13.33 -6.46
N LEU A 53 -1.40 12.24 -7.07
CA LEU A 53 -0.11 12.15 -7.75
C LEU A 53 -0.19 12.02 -9.27
N GLY A 54 -1.37 11.73 -9.79
CA GLY A 54 -1.51 11.41 -11.20
C GLY A 54 -1.39 9.91 -11.45
N SER A 55 -1.86 9.47 -12.62
CA SER A 55 -2.08 8.06 -12.90
C SER A 55 -0.81 7.22 -13.09
N ALA A 56 0.33 7.85 -13.33
CA ALA A 56 1.56 7.09 -13.59
C ALA A 56 2.46 6.95 -12.36
N LYS A 57 2.00 7.38 -11.20
CA LYS A 57 2.83 7.43 -10.01
C LYS A 57 2.52 6.33 -9.02
N GLY A 58 3.45 6.12 -8.10
CA GLY A 58 3.27 5.19 -7.01
C GLY A 58 4.04 5.66 -5.80
N VAL A 59 3.82 5.00 -4.68
CA VAL A 59 4.48 5.33 -3.42
C VAL A 59 4.92 4.04 -2.74
N ILE A 60 5.91 4.16 -1.84
CA ILE A 60 6.28 3.08 -0.97
C ILE A 60 5.70 3.38 0.41
N VAL A 61 4.86 2.48 0.92
CA VAL A 61 4.27 2.60 2.25
C VAL A 61 5.00 1.65 3.18
N PRO A 62 5.62 2.16 4.25
CA PRO A 62 6.31 1.31 5.21
C PRO A 62 5.37 0.25 5.79
N HIS A 63 5.90 -0.95 5.99
CA HIS A 63 5.08 -2.06 6.46
C HIS A 63 4.40 -1.76 7.80
N GLN A 64 5.02 -0.97 8.66
CA GLN A 64 4.44 -0.63 9.95
C GLN A 64 3.13 0.13 9.86
N LEU A 65 2.80 0.70 8.69
CA LEU A 65 1.54 1.40 8.47
C LEU A 65 0.43 0.46 7.99
N VAL A 66 0.76 -0.79 7.70
CA VAL A 66 -0.22 -1.78 7.28
C VAL A 66 -0.94 -2.31 8.51
N LYS A 67 -2.26 -2.19 8.52
CA LYS A 67 -3.08 -2.64 9.64
C LYS A 67 -3.56 -4.07 9.49
N SER A 68 -3.87 -4.47 8.28
CA SER A 68 -4.27 -5.86 8.04
C SER A 68 -4.07 -6.23 6.58
N ILE A 69 -3.86 -7.52 6.35
CA ILE A 69 -3.75 -8.11 5.02
C ILE A 69 -4.72 -9.28 4.98
N GLY A 70 -5.75 -9.15 4.17
CA GLY A 70 -6.75 -10.21 3.99
C GLY A 70 -7.09 -10.28 2.51
N ASP A 71 -8.36 -10.11 2.17
CA ASP A 71 -8.78 -10.02 0.78
C ASP A 71 -8.39 -8.68 0.18
N VAL A 72 -8.18 -7.69 1.04
CA VAL A 72 -7.62 -6.39 0.68
C VAL A 72 -6.61 -6.03 1.74
N ILE A 73 -5.79 -5.01 1.46
CA ILE A 73 -4.84 -4.50 2.45
C ILE A 73 -5.39 -3.21 3.01
N ILE A 74 -5.36 -3.09 4.32
CA ILE A 74 -5.82 -1.88 5.03
C ILE A 74 -4.60 -1.18 5.59
N ILE A 75 -4.47 0.11 5.31
CA ILE A 75 -3.36 0.93 5.78
C ILE A 75 -3.90 2.11 6.59
N SER A 76 -3.03 2.70 7.40
CA SER A 76 -3.39 3.82 8.25
C SER A 76 -3.39 5.12 7.46
N LYS A 77 -4.53 5.77 7.33
CA LYS A 77 -4.64 7.04 6.61
C LYS A 77 -3.91 8.19 7.32
N ALA A 78 -3.99 8.21 8.63
CA ALA A 78 -3.39 9.30 9.40
C ALA A 78 -1.89 9.42 9.19
N ALA A 79 -1.19 8.28 9.09
CA ALA A 79 0.24 8.28 8.88
C ALA A 79 0.61 8.53 7.42
N ILE A 80 -0.23 8.14 6.49
CA ILE A 80 0.03 8.24 5.06
C ILE A 80 0.11 9.67 4.59
N VAL A 81 -0.75 10.54 5.11
CA VAL A 81 -0.78 11.95 4.72
C VAL A 81 0.60 12.59 4.88
N ILE A 82 1.34 12.21 5.92
CA ILE A 82 2.66 12.75 6.18
C ILE A 82 3.71 12.05 5.32
N LYS A 83 3.61 10.73 5.18
CA LYS A 83 4.66 9.93 4.54
C LYS A 83 4.68 10.04 3.01
N ILE A 84 3.52 10.20 2.38
CA ILE A 84 3.45 10.27 0.92
C ILE A 84 4.33 11.37 0.36
N ALA A 85 4.38 12.52 1.02
CA ALA A 85 5.15 13.66 0.54
C ALA A 85 6.64 13.36 0.42
N SER A 86 7.16 12.40 1.18
CA SER A 86 8.59 12.10 1.20
C SER A 86 8.96 10.76 0.56
N ILE A 87 7.96 9.96 0.13
CA ILE A 87 8.22 8.61 -0.40
C ILE A 87 7.69 8.44 -1.81
N ILE A 88 7.43 9.51 -2.52
CA ILE A 88 6.94 9.43 -3.90
C ILE A 88 8.06 8.93 -4.81
N LEU A 89 7.71 7.97 -5.65
CA LEU A 89 8.65 7.36 -6.60
C LEU A 89 8.62 8.04 -7.94
#